data_3401eb6ade8ef57f85546a49df5ed3d9
#
_entry.id   3401eb6ade8ef57f85546a49df5ed3d9
#
_cell.length_a   1.000
_cell.length_b   1.000
_cell.length_c   1.000
_cell.angle_alpha   90.00
_cell.angle_beta   90.00
_cell.angle_gamma   90.00
#
_symmetry.space_group_name_H-M   'P 1'
#
loop_
_entity.id
_entity.type
_entity.pdbx_description
1 polymer ?
#
loop_
_entity_poly.entity_id
_entity_poly.type
_entity_poly.pdbx_seq_one_letter_code
_entity_poly.pdbx_strand_id
1 'polypeptide(L)'
;MNNKEKKIPNIKNLLVVDDDQRIRGLLKEYLVKEGFLITTADCAENAREKIKYVNYDLIILDVMMPGDDGLKLTTEIRQSSQTPIILLTAKSEIDSKIEGLETGADDYITKPFSPKELVLRINSILKRSKVNKIINPEIFFGDYVLNIETRDFSKSGKRIYLTEKELNLLILLAESPGQPLSREDLAGLDEPGRAVDVGINRLRKKIEDDPTMPIWLQTVRGKGYILRPN
;
A
#
# COMPACT_ATOMS: atom_id res chain seq x y z
N MET A 1 1.43 -20.01 30.31
CA MET A 1 2.51 -19.83 29.32
C MET A 1 1.95 -19.00 28.18
N ASN A 2 2.28 -17.70 28.15
CA ASN A 2 1.76 -16.75 27.18
C ASN A 2 2.52 -16.87 25.85
N ASN A 3 1.94 -17.59 24.89
CA ASN A 3 2.43 -17.56 23.51
C ASN A 3 1.84 -16.29 22.84
N LYS A 4 2.49 -15.14 23.03
CA LYS A 4 2.27 -13.97 22.17
C LYS A 4 2.83 -14.35 20.79
N GLU A 5 1.97 -14.83 19.89
CA GLU A 5 2.30 -14.87 18.47
C GLU A 5 2.69 -13.44 18.06
N LYS A 6 3.98 -13.21 17.87
CA LYS A 6 4.50 -11.95 17.31
C LYS A 6 3.85 -11.79 15.94
N LYS A 7 2.98 -10.79 15.81
CA LYS A 7 2.53 -10.28 14.50
C LYS A 7 3.81 -10.03 13.71
N ILE A 8 4.06 -10.80 12.65
CA ILE A 8 5.20 -10.55 11.76
C ILE A 8 4.93 -9.17 11.17
N PRO A 9 5.73 -8.15 11.47
CA PRO A 9 5.50 -6.82 10.91
C PRO A 9 5.55 -6.98 9.38
N ASN A 10 4.57 -6.41 8.68
CA ASN A 10 4.56 -6.35 7.21
C ASN A 10 5.65 -5.37 6.77
N ILE A 11 6.91 -5.84 6.88
CA ILE A 11 8.11 -5.06 6.58
C ILE A 11 8.10 -4.78 5.08
N LYS A 12 8.13 -3.50 4.72
CA LYS A 12 8.12 -3.05 3.34
C LYS A 12 9.50 -3.23 2.72
N ASN A 13 9.56 -3.86 1.55
CA ASN A 13 10.77 -4.14 0.80
C ASN A 13 11.00 -3.05 -0.24
N LEU A 14 12.08 -2.28 -0.11
CA LEU A 14 12.41 -1.18 -0.99
C LEU A 14 13.68 -1.48 -1.78
N LEU A 15 13.72 -1.03 -3.04
CA LEU A 15 14.92 -1.03 -3.88
C LEU A 15 15.48 0.39 -3.95
N VAL A 16 16.76 0.56 -3.65
CA VAL A 16 17.49 1.83 -3.80
C VAL A 16 18.51 1.67 -4.92
N VAL A 17 18.38 2.50 -5.95
CA VAL A 17 19.24 2.50 -7.14
C VAL A 17 19.93 3.86 -7.26
N ASP A 18 21.24 3.88 -7.14
CA ASP A 18 22.08 5.09 -7.24
C ASP A 18 23.52 4.61 -7.53
N ASP A 19 24.27 5.26 -8.40
CA ASP A 19 25.65 4.85 -8.71
C ASP A 19 26.66 5.24 -7.62
N ASP A 20 26.34 6.26 -6.79
CA ASP A 20 27.17 6.63 -5.66
C ASP A 20 27.04 5.66 -4.49
N GLN A 21 28.10 4.89 -4.24
CA GLN A 21 28.16 3.92 -3.14
C GLN A 21 27.92 4.56 -1.76
N ARG A 22 28.31 5.82 -1.55
CA ARG A 22 28.15 6.52 -0.28
C ARG A 22 26.68 6.85 -0.04
N ILE A 23 26.01 7.35 -1.07
CA ILE A 23 24.57 7.66 -1.01
C ILE A 23 23.78 6.38 -0.77
N ARG A 24 24.04 5.31 -1.54
CA ARG A 24 23.40 4.00 -1.33
C ARG A 24 23.59 3.48 0.10
N GLY A 25 24.83 3.60 0.62
CA GLY A 25 25.14 3.14 1.98
C GLY A 25 24.38 3.92 3.05
N LEU A 26 24.38 5.24 2.96
CA LEU A 26 23.68 6.13 3.89
C LEU A 26 22.16 5.91 3.85
N LEU A 27 21.58 5.82 2.65
CA LEU A 27 20.14 5.55 2.48
C LEU A 27 19.77 4.20 3.04
N LYS A 28 20.53 3.14 2.74
CA LYS A 28 20.30 1.80 3.28
C LYS A 28 20.31 1.81 4.81
N GLU A 29 21.35 2.38 5.41
CA GLU A 29 21.47 2.42 6.87
C GLU A 29 20.31 3.17 7.52
N TYR A 30 19.95 4.33 6.97
CA TYR A 30 18.88 5.15 7.49
C TYR A 30 17.52 4.45 7.36
N LEU A 31 17.18 3.95 6.16
CA LEU A 31 15.89 3.31 5.88
C LEU A 31 15.70 1.98 6.64
N VAL A 32 16.78 1.22 6.88
CA VAL A 32 16.73 0.03 7.75
C VAL A 32 16.41 0.42 9.19
N LYS A 33 16.97 1.53 9.72
CA LYS A 33 16.62 2.05 11.06
C LYS A 33 15.13 2.46 11.15
N GLU A 34 14.55 2.94 10.04
CA GLU A 34 13.13 3.28 9.94
C GLU A 34 12.21 2.05 9.74
N GLY A 35 12.77 0.83 9.73
CA GLY A 35 12.02 -0.43 9.70
C GLY A 35 11.73 -0.99 8.31
N PHE A 36 12.41 -0.52 7.26
CA PHE A 36 12.30 -1.04 5.90
C PHE A 36 13.31 -2.17 5.64
N LEU A 37 12.94 -3.11 4.77
CA LEU A 37 13.89 -4.05 4.17
C LEU A 37 14.46 -3.40 2.90
N ILE A 38 15.80 -3.30 2.80
CA ILE A 38 16.45 -2.54 1.73
C ILE A 38 17.34 -3.43 0.89
N THR A 39 17.04 -3.48 -0.40
CA THR A 39 17.94 -3.97 -1.45
C THR A 39 18.54 -2.77 -2.17
N THR A 40 19.79 -2.86 -2.59
CA THR A 40 20.47 -1.79 -3.33
C THR A 40 20.93 -2.27 -4.70
N ALA A 41 20.94 -1.40 -5.70
CA ALA A 41 21.56 -1.60 -7.01
C ALA A 41 22.44 -0.39 -7.34
N ASP A 42 23.52 -0.60 -8.05
CA ASP A 42 24.52 0.40 -8.41
C ASP A 42 24.36 0.94 -9.84
N CYS A 43 23.49 0.33 -10.62
CA CYS A 43 23.17 0.73 -11.98
C CYS A 43 21.80 0.17 -12.42
N ALA A 44 21.30 0.66 -13.54
CA ALA A 44 20.02 0.23 -14.10
C ALA A 44 20.00 -1.26 -14.44
N GLU A 45 21.09 -1.84 -14.94
CA GLU A 45 21.17 -3.25 -15.30
C GLU A 45 21.02 -4.16 -14.06
N ASN A 46 21.75 -3.84 -12.99
CA ASN A 46 21.63 -4.54 -11.72
C ASN A 46 20.21 -4.40 -11.11
N ALA A 47 19.59 -3.23 -11.26
CA ALA A 47 18.21 -3.01 -10.84
C ALA A 47 17.22 -3.89 -11.64
N ARG A 48 17.37 -3.97 -12.97
CA ARG A 48 16.56 -4.86 -13.83
C ARG A 48 16.64 -6.31 -13.41
N GLU A 49 17.85 -6.82 -13.16
CA GLU A 49 18.02 -8.19 -12.69
C GLU A 49 17.26 -8.45 -11.39
N LYS A 50 17.39 -7.55 -10.43
CA LYS A 50 16.73 -7.71 -9.12
C LYS A 50 15.22 -7.65 -9.22
N ILE A 51 14.66 -6.76 -10.04
CA ILE A 51 13.22 -6.61 -10.24
C ILE A 51 12.61 -7.87 -10.89
N LYS A 52 13.36 -8.62 -11.69
CA LYS A 52 12.88 -9.89 -12.27
C LYS A 52 12.55 -10.97 -11.23
N TYR A 53 13.28 -10.99 -10.12
CA TYR A 53 13.21 -12.06 -9.12
C TYR A 53 12.55 -11.62 -7.80
N VAL A 54 12.48 -10.32 -7.55
CA VAL A 54 12.02 -9.78 -6.27
C VAL A 54 10.95 -8.71 -6.50
N ASN A 55 9.82 -8.85 -5.82
CA ASN A 55 8.80 -7.81 -5.77
C ASN A 55 9.18 -6.76 -4.71
N TYR A 56 9.23 -5.51 -5.13
CA TYR A 56 9.45 -4.37 -4.24
C TYR A 56 8.16 -3.61 -4.01
N ASP A 57 8.00 -3.06 -2.81
CA ASP A 57 6.86 -2.21 -2.46
C ASP A 57 7.04 -0.77 -2.98
N LEU A 58 8.30 -0.33 -3.19
CA LEU A 58 8.66 0.95 -3.75
C LEU A 58 10.12 0.93 -4.24
N ILE A 59 10.40 1.68 -5.30
CA ILE A 59 11.74 1.87 -5.87
C ILE A 59 12.16 3.33 -5.68
N ILE A 60 13.37 3.55 -5.17
CA ILE A 60 14.03 4.85 -5.09
C ILE A 60 15.15 4.81 -6.13
N LEU A 61 15.10 5.71 -7.09
CA LEU A 61 15.92 5.64 -8.29
C LEU A 61 16.57 6.98 -8.59
N ASP A 62 17.91 6.99 -8.67
CA ASP A 62 18.62 8.16 -9.18
C ASP A 62 18.37 8.34 -10.67
N VAL A 63 18.12 9.57 -11.09
CA VAL A 63 17.98 9.93 -12.51
C VAL A 63 19.32 9.84 -13.20
N MET A 64 20.40 10.37 -12.59
CA MET A 64 21.72 10.48 -13.17
C MET A 64 22.59 9.26 -12.82
N MET A 65 22.56 8.28 -13.68
CA MET A 65 23.45 7.13 -13.57
C MET A 65 24.28 6.94 -14.85
N PRO A 66 25.56 6.52 -14.74
CA PRO A 66 26.37 6.21 -15.92
C PRO A 66 25.75 5.08 -16.76
N GLY A 67 25.64 5.31 -18.06
CA GLY A 67 25.13 4.32 -19.03
C GLY A 67 23.65 4.45 -19.31
N ASP A 68 22.78 4.08 -18.39
CA ASP A 68 21.33 4.17 -18.55
C ASP A 68 20.71 5.22 -17.61
N ASP A 69 19.94 6.12 -18.18
CA ASP A 69 19.17 7.14 -17.46
C ASP A 69 18.06 6.50 -16.61
N GLY A 70 17.91 6.93 -15.36
CA GLY A 70 16.84 6.47 -14.46
C GLY A 70 15.43 6.71 -15.00
N LEU A 71 15.23 7.71 -15.86
CA LEU A 71 13.96 7.94 -16.54
C LEU A 71 13.63 6.83 -17.54
N LYS A 72 14.64 6.35 -18.28
CA LYS A 72 14.48 5.22 -19.20
C LYS A 72 14.10 3.96 -18.42
N LEU A 73 14.80 3.69 -17.32
CA LEU A 73 14.47 2.56 -16.45
C LEU A 73 13.05 2.68 -15.87
N THR A 74 12.62 3.89 -15.48
CA THR A 74 11.25 4.14 -15.02
C THR A 74 10.22 3.77 -16.09
N THR A 75 10.42 4.24 -17.31
CA THR A 75 9.53 3.94 -18.46
C THR A 75 9.47 2.42 -18.72
N GLU A 76 10.59 1.73 -18.67
CA GLU A 76 10.65 0.28 -18.85
C GLU A 76 9.88 -0.47 -17.74
N ILE A 77 10.07 -0.07 -16.48
CA ILE A 77 9.33 -0.66 -15.35
C ILE A 77 7.83 -0.46 -15.51
N ARG A 78 7.39 0.72 -15.95
CA ARG A 78 5.97 1.04 -16.15
C ARG A 78 5.29 0.19 -17.21
N GLN A 79 6.02 -0.38 -18.17
CA GLN A 79 5.44 -1.30 -19.16
C GLN A 79 4.91 -2.60 -18.54
N SER A 80 5.45 -3.01 -17.38
CA SER A 80 5.13 -4.30 -16.76
C SER A 80 4.75 -4.22 -15.28
N SER A 81 4.92 -3.06 -14.62
CA SER A 81 4.73 -2.92 -13.18
C SER A 81 4.19 -1.56 -12.79
N GLN A 82 3.28 -1.56 -11.81
CA GLN A 82 2.77 -0.36 -11.11
C GLN A 82 3.50 -0.12 -9.76
N THR A 83 4.65 -0.76 -9.55
CA THR A 83 5.45 -0.53 -8.34
C THR A 83 5.79 0.95 -8.22
N PRO A 84 5.48 1.61 -7.10
CA PRO A 84 5.76 3.04 -6.93
C PRO A 84 7.24 3.37 -7.09
N ILE A 85 7.53 4.49 -7.76
CA ILE A 85 8.89 4.97 -8.03
C ILE A 85 9.04 6.41 -7.56
N ILE A 86 10.05 6.65 -6.71
CA ILE A 86 10.53 7.98 -6.35
C ILE A 86 11.83 8.23 -7.10
N LEU A 87 11.88 9.30 -7.90
CA LEU A 87 13.10 9.72 -8.57
C LEU A 87 13.89 10.71 -7.72
N LEU A 88 15.19 10.46 -7.60
CA LEU A 88 16.16 11.39 -7.03
C LEU A 88 16.84 12.14 -8.16
N THR A 89 16.82 13.47 -8.15
CA THR A 89 17.30 14.27 -9.29
C THR A 89 17.97 15.57 -8.87
N ALA A 90 18.88 16.10 -9.69
CA ALA A 90 19.40 17.45 -9.52
C ALA A 90 18.36 18.50 -9.97
N LYS A 91 18.31 19.64 -9.26
CA LYS A 91 17.32 20.71 -9.52
C LYS A 91 17.28 21.20 -10.98
N SER A 92 18.43 21.24 -11.64
CA SER A 92 18.57 21.70 -13.04
C SER A 92 17.92 20.76 -14.07
N GLU A 93 17.59 19.53 -13.69
CA GLU A 93 17.03 18.53 -14.62
C GLU A 93 15.51 18.48 -14.57
N ILE A 94 14.92 18.89 -13.44
CA ILE A 94 13.48 19.03 -13.32
C ILE A 94 12.96 20.07 -14.30
N ASP A 95 13.63 21.23 -14.39
CA ASP A 95 13.20 22.35 -15.23
C ASP A 95 13.27 22.05 -16.75
N SER A 96 14.14 21.13 -17.18
CA SER A 96 14.29 20.75 -18.59
C SER A 96 13.47 19.52 -19.04
N LYS A 97 13.02 18.67 -18.08
CA LYS A 97 12.33 17.40 -18.36
C LYS A 97 10.88 17.33 -17.84
N ILE A 98 10.45 18.28 -17.02
CA ILE A 98 9.03 18.41 -16.56
C ILE A 98 8.08 18.82 -17.71
N GLU A 99 8.59 19.31 -18.84
CA GLU A 99 7.75 19.49 -20.05
C GLU A 99 7.19 18.18 -20.62
N GLY A 100 7.66 17.02 -20.13
CA GLY A 100 7.10 15.71 -20.43
C GLY A 100 6.60 15.01 -19.18
N LEU A 101 5.40 15.28 -18.73
CA LEU A 101 4.63 14.56 -17.68
C LEU A 101 4.41 13.05 -17.99
N GLU A 102 5.29 12.42 -18.77
CA GLU A 102 5.13 11.06 -19.30
C GLU A 102 6.05 10.01 -18.66
N THR A 103 6.89 10.36 -17.68
CA THR A 103 7.85 9.38 -17.13
C THR A 103 7.21 8.32 -16.23
N GLY A 104 6.00 8.58 -15.73
CA GLY A 104 5.27 7.63 -14.89
C GLY A 104 5.84 7.44 -13.48
N ALA A 105 6.70 8.33 -12.98
CA ALA A 105 7.13 8.34 -11.60
C ALA A 105 6.01 8.84 -10.67
N ASP A 106 5.99 8.33 -9.41
CA ASP A 106 4.97 8.69 -8.42
C ASP A 106 5.37 9.93 -7.61
N ASP A 107 6.67 10.23 -7.52
CA ASP A 107 7.20 11.44 -6.87
C ASP A 107 8.64 11.75 -7.31
N TYR A 108 9.09 12.98 -7.05
CA TYR A 108 10.42 13.48 -7.33
C TYR A 108 11.01 14.16 -6.12
N ILE A 109 12.28 13.90 -5.83
CA ILE A 109 13.03 14.55 -4.76
C ILE A 109 14.30 15.16 -5.33
N THR A 110 14.48 16.46 -5.11
CA THR A 110 15.69 17.17 -5.55
C THR A 110 16.86 16.96 -4.60
N LYS A 111 18.02 16.61 -5.12
CA LYS A 111 19.29 16.61 -4.39
C LYS A 111 19.81 18.07 -4.20
N PRO A 112 20.28 18.45 -2.98
CA PRO A 112 20.37 17.66 -1.76
C PRO A 112 19.03 17.58 -1.01
N PHE A 113 18.71 16.43 -0.42
CA PHE A 113 17.50 16.21 0.35
C PHE A 113 17.78 15.70 1.77
N SER A 114 16.81 15.86 2.64
CA SER A 114 16.84 15.28 3.98
C SER A 114 16.39 13.81 3.95
N PRO A 115 17.11 12.86 4.59
CA PRO A 115 16.63 11.48 4.72
C PRO A 115 15.24 11.38 5.37
N LYS A 116 14.92 12.30 6.29
CA LYS A 116 13.58 12.40 6.90
C LYS A 116 12.50 12.78 5.89
N GLU A 117 12.80 13.67 4.95
CA GLU A 117 11.87 14.02 3.87
C GLU A 117 11.57 12.80 3.00
N LEU A 118 12.62 12.07 2.60
CA LEU A 118 12.47 10.84 1.82
C LEU A 118 11.56 9.84 2.53
N VAL A 119 11.73 9.60 3.84
CA VAL A 119 10.88 8.68 4.62
C VAL A 119 9.42 9.15 4.65
N LEU A 120 9.15 10.44 4.82
CA LEU A 120 7.79 10.98 4.79
C LEU A 120 7.11 10.74 3.43
N ARG A 121 7.84 10.92 2.33
CA ARG A 121 7.34 10.66 0.98
C ARG A 121 7.11 9.19 0.72
N ILE A 122 8.06 8.32 1.10
CA ILE A 122 7.91 6.85 1.04
C ILE A 122 6.61 6.43 1.74
N ASN A 123 6.42 6.84 3.00
CA ASN A 123 5.24 6.50 3.78
C ASN A 123 3.94 7.01 3.14
N SER A 124 3.96 8.23 2.59
CA SER A 124 2.81 8.80 1.88
C SER A 124 2.44 7.99 0.64
N ILE A 125 3.42 7.59 -0.16
CA ILE A 125 3.21 6.79 -1.38
C ILE A 125 2.76 5.38 -1.02
N LEU A 126 3.43 4.71 -0.07
CA LEU A 126 3.05 3.37 0.38
C LEU A 126 1.64 3.32 1.00
N LYS A 127 1.21 4.41 1.61
CA LYS A 127 -0.17 4.55 2.10
C LYS A 127 -1.16 4.67 0.94
N ARG A 128 -0.84 5.45 -0.09
CA ARG A 128 -1.68 5.58 -1.32
C ARG A 128 -1.67 4.31 -2.14
N SER A 129 -0.53 3.64 -2.30
CA SER A 129 -0.44 2.40 -3.09
C SER A 129 -1.14 1.21 -2.43
N LYS A 130 -1.36 1.22 -1.11
CA LYS A 130 -2.31 0.30 -0.47
C LYS A 130 -3.74 0.52 -0.95
N VAL A 131 -4.13 1.77 -1.18
CA VAL A 131 -5.43 2.14 -1.76
C VAL A 131 -5.48 1.75 -3.25
N ASN A 132 -4.39 1.95 -4.00
CA ASN A 132 -4.31 1.66 -5.44
C ASN A 132 -4.04 0.16 -5.78
N LYS A 133 -3.68 -0.69 -4.81
CA LYS A 133 -3.67 -2.15 -5.02
C LYS A 133 -5.05 -2.76 -5.19
N ILE A 134 -6.09 -1.97 -5.06
CA ILE A 134 -7.42 -2.30 -5.51
C ILE A 134 -7.46 -1.99 -7.02
N ILE A 135 -6.92 -2.91 -7.83
CA ILE A 135 -7.00 -2.90 -9.31
C ILE A 135 -8.46 -2.90 -9.78
N ASN A 136 -9.39 -3.09 -8.88
CA ASN A 136 -10.81 -2.87 -9.07
C ASN A 136 -11.31 -2.08 -7.84
N PRO A 137 -11.76 -0.81 -7.98
CA PRO A 137 -12.33 -0.06 -6.87
C PRO A 137 -13.61 -0.73 -6.33
N GLU A 138 -14.10 -1.73 -7.05
CA GLU A 138 -15.28 -2.52 -6.72
C GLU A 138 -14.90 -3.88 -6.15
N ILE A 139 -15.34 -4.14 -4.94
CA ILE A 139 -15.22 -5.45 -4.30
C ILE A 139 -16.57 -6.12 -4.33
N PHE A 140 -16.60 -7.32 -4.91
CA PHE A 140 -17.78 -8.14 -5.07
C PHE A 140 -17.81 -9.22 -3.99
N PHE A 141 -18.95 -9.38 -3.33
CA PHE A 141 -19.24 -10.53 -2.47
C PHE A 141 -20.72 -10.90 -2.58
N GLY A 142 -20.98 -12.04 -3.24
CA GLY A 142 -22.33 -12.40 -3.69
C GLY A 142 -22.91 -11.33 -4.61
N ASP A 143 -24.13 -10.87 -4.32
CA ASP A 143 -24.82 -9.81 -5.07
C ASP A 143 -24.40 -8.40 -4.63
N TYR A 144 -23.47 -8.28 -3.67
CA TYR A 144 -23.03 -6.99 -3.15
C TYR A 144 -21.85 -6.44 -3.94
N VAL A 145 -21.87 -5.12 -4.16
CA VAL A 145 -20.79 -4.36 -4.77
C VAL A 145 -20.45 -3.21 -3.84
N LEU A 146 -19.20 -3.19 -3.35
CA LEU A 146 -18.62 -2.07 -2.62
C LEU A 146 -17.63 -1.36 -3.52
N ASN A 147 -17.90 -0.11 -3.89
CA ASN A 147 -16.93 0.75 -4.53
C ASN A 147 -16.21 1.56 -3.43
N ILE A 148 -14.91 1.28 -3.23
CA ILE A 148 -14.13 1.91 -2.16
C ILE A 148 -13.84 3.38 -2.45
N GLU A 149 -13.68 3.73 -3.72
CA GLU A 149 -13.31 5.08 -4.16
C GLU A 149 -14.51 6.04 -4.06
N THR A 150 -15.66 5.66 -4.63
CA THR A 150 -16.89 6.45 -4.54
C THR A 150 -17.61 6.28 -3.20
N ARG A 151 -17.18 5.30 -2.38
CA ARG A 151 -17.80 4.92 -1.10
C ARG A 151 -19.26 4.50 -1.24
N ASP A 152 -19.61 3.94 -2.40
CA ASP A 152 -20.92 3.43 -2.68
C ASP A 152 -21.03 1.93 -2.36
N PHE A 153 -22.15 1.54 -1.77
CA PHE A 153 -22.45 0.16 -1.46
C PHE A 153 -23.82 -0.22 -1.99
N SER A 154 -23.91 -1.34 -2.70
CA SER A 154 -25.16 -1.79 -3.33
C SER A 154 -25.31 -3.31 -3.29
N LYS A 155 -26.58 -3.78 -3.41
CA LYS A 155 -26.94 -5.19 -3.64
C LYS A 155 -27.79 -5.27 -4.90
N SER A 156 -27.37 -6.08 -5.87
CA SER A 156 -28.10 -6.24 -7.16
C SER A 156 -28.45 -4.88 -7.79
N GLY A 157 -27.50 -3.93 -7.77
CA GLY A 157 -27.65 -2.57 -8.31
C GLY A 157 -28.50 -1.60 -7.47
N LYS A 158 -29.05 -2.02 -6.33
CA LYS A 158 -29.79 -1.14 -5.40
C LYS A 158 -28.87 -0.67 -4.29
N ARG A 159 -28.75 0.66 -4.10
CA ARG A 159 -27.91 1.27 -3.07
C ARG A 159 -28.36 0.87 -1.67
N ILE A 160 -27.41 0.48 -0.82
CA ILE A 160 -27.60 0.20 0.61
C ILE A 160 -26.94 1.33 1.40
N TYR A 161 -27.73 1.97 2.27
CA TYR A 161 -27.24 3.05 3.11
C TYR A 161 -26.55 2.49 4.35
N LEU A 162 -25.25 2.77 4.47
CA LEU A 162 -24.44 2.53 5.65
C LEU A 162 -24.16 3.86 6.34
N THR A 163 -24.04 3.84 7.66
CA THR A 163 -23.47 4.97 8.38
C THR A 163 -21.97 5.07 8.08
N GLU A 164 -21.37 6.25 8.29
CA GLU A 164 -19.92 6.44 8.08
C GLU A 164 -19.07 5.40 8.82
N LYS A 165 -19.44 5.06 10.05
CA LYS A 165 -18.74 4.06 10.86
C LYS A 165 -18.87 2.65 10.27
N GLU A 166 -20.05 2.26 9.83
CA GLU A 166 -20.30 0.97 9.19
C GLU A 166 -19.54 0.85 7.86
N LEU A 167 -19.56 1.93 7.07
CA LEU A 167 -18.88 1.99 5.79
C LEU A 167 -17.35 1.91 5.97
N ASN A 168 -16.79 2.65 6.93
CA ASN A 168 -15.36 2.58 7.24
C ASN A 168 -14.94 1.17 7.69
N LEU A 169 -15.72 0.51 8.55
CA LEU A 169 -15.46 -0.87 8.95
C LEU A 169 -15.48 -1.83 7.75
N LEU A 170 -16.46 -1.67 6.87
CA LEU A 170 -16.59 -2.51 5.68
C LEU A 170 -15.42 -2.28 4.72
N ILE A 171 -15.00 -1.03 4.49
CA ILE A 171 -13.85 -0.68 3.66
C ILE A 171 -12.56 -1.28 4.23
N LEU A 172 -12.29 -1.13 5.53
CA LEU A 172 -11.10 -1.70 6.16
C LEU A 172 -11.01 -3.22 5.99
N LEU A 173 -12.14 -3.92 6.14
CA LEU A 173 -12.22 -5.36 5.94
C LEU A 173 -12.05 -5.73 4.46
N ALA A 174 -12.59 -4.91 3.57
CA ALA A 174 -12.54 -5.11 2.13
C ALA A 174 -11.16 -4.80 1.52
N GLU A 175 -10.36 -3.94 2.14
CA GLU A 175 -8.95 -3.70 1.78
C GLU A 175 -8.04 -4.90 2.06
N SER A 176 -8.49 -5.83 2.91
CA SER A 176 -7.74 -7.05 3.27
C SER A 176 -8.64 -8.29 3.17
N PRO A 177 -9.19 -8.59 1.98
CA PRO A 177 -10.13 -9.68 1.81
C PRO A 177 -9.47 -11.02 2.15
N GLY A 178 -10.19 -11.86 2.89
CA GLY A 178 -9.68 -13.17 3.32
C GLY A 178 -8.62 -13.12 4.42
N GLN A 179 -8.28 -11.93 4.96
CA GLN A 179 -7.37 -11.77 6.09
C GLN A 179 -8.14 -11.33 7.33
N PRO A 180 -7.91 -11.96 8.50
CA PRO A 180 -8.54 -11.53 9.75
C PRO A 180 -7.91 -10.23 10.25
N LEU A 181 -8.72 -9.23 10.55
CA LEU A 181 -8.32 -7.98 11.20
C LEU A 181 -8.72 -8.00 12.68
N SER A 182 -7.81 -7.56 13.55
CA SER A 182 -8.06 -7.49 14.98
C SER A 182 -9.06 -6.36 15.30
N ARG A 183 -9.65 -6.40 16.52
CA ARG A 183 -10.52 -5.30 16.99
C ARG A 183 -9.77 -3.97 17.09
N GLU A 184 -8.49 -4.03 17.44
CA GLU A 184 -7.62 -2.85 17.52
C GLU A 184 -7.35 -2.26 16.12
N ASP A 185 -7.11 -3.13 15.12
CA ASP A 185 -6.93 -2.69 13.73
C ASP A 185 -8.21 -2.02 13.16
N LEU A 186 -9.39 -2.49 13.59
CA LEU A 186 -10.68 -2.00 13.14
C LEU A 186 -11.20 -0.78 13.92
N ALA A 187 -10.78 -0.61 15.18
CA ALA A 187 -11.23 0.47 16.05
C ALA A 187 -10.58 1.83 15.72
N GLY A 188 -9.38 1.83 15.08
CA GLY A 188 -8.58 3.04 14.99
C GLY A 188 -8.03 3.49 16.35
N LEU A 189 -7.44 4.70 16.40
CA LEU A 189 -6.74 5.20 17.59
C LEU A 189 -7.68 5.67 18.73
N ASP A 190 -8.95 5.95 18.42
CA ASP A 190 -9.85 6.70 19.33
C ASP A 190 -11.09 5.93 19.80
N GLU A 191 -11.29 4.66 19.43
CA GLU A 191 -12.50 3.92 19.82
C GLU A 191 -12.20 2.63 20.62
N PRO A 192 -12.98 2.34 21.69
CA PRO A 192 -12.85 1.07 22.41
C PRO A 192 -13.32 -0.09 21.54
N GLY A 193 -12.63 -1.25 21.61
CA GLY A 193 -12.90 -2.44 20.78
C GLY A 193 -14.37 -2.97 20.86
N ARG A 194 -15.12 -2.60 21.91
CA ARG A 194 -16.57 -2.91 22.01
C ARG A 194 -17.41 -2.18 20.95
N ALA A 195 -16.98 -1.02 20.48
CA ALA A 195 -17.66 -0.27 19.42
C ALA A 195 -17.58 -1.02 18.09
N VAL A 196 -16.46 -1.70 17.82
CA VAL A 196 -16.27 -2.57 16.66
C VAL A 196 -17.29 -3.70 16.64
N ASP A 197 -17.44 -4.43 17.75
CA ASP A 197 -18.39 -5.57 17.83
C ASP A 197 -19.83 -5.12 17.53
N VAL A 198 -20.21 -3.93 18.01
CA VAL A 198 -21.53 -3.34 17.70
C VAL A 198 -21.65 -2.99 16.22
N GLY A 199 -20.61 -2.37 15.65
CA GLY A 199 -20.56 -2.03 14.21
C GLY A 199 -20.66 -3.27 13.32
N ILE A 200 -19.91 -4.32 13.62
CA ILE A 200 -19.95 -5.61 12.93
C ILE A 200 -21.35 -6.22 12.98
N ASN A 201 -21.98 -6.24 14.16
CA ASN A 201 -23.34 -6.79 14.28
C ASN A 201 -24.37 -5.97 13.48
N ARG A 202 -24.21 -4.64 13.38
CA ARG A 202 -25.07 -3.80 12.54
C ARG A 202 -24.84 -4.05 11.06
N LEU A 203 -23.57 -4.21 10.63
CA LEU A 203 -23.23 -4.58 9.26
C LEU A 203 -23.84 -5.92 8.89
N ARG A 204 -23.69 -6.96 9.72
CA ARG A 204 -24.30 -8.28 9.48
C ARG A 204 -25.79 -8.21 9.21
N LYS A 205 -26.51 -7.41 9.99
CA LYS A 205 -27.96 -7.21 9.78
C LYS A 205 -28.32 -6.61 8.40
N LYS A 206 -27.37 -5.99 7.73
CA LYS A 206 -27.54 -5.35 6.42
C LYS A 206 -27.02 -6.19 5.25
N ILE A 207 -26.03 -7.05 5.51
CA ILE A 207 -25.31 -7.78 4.45
C ILE A 207 -25.46 -9.30 4.53
N GLU A 208 -25.95 -9.85 5.64
CA GLU A 208 -26.14 -11.29 5.81
C GLU A 208 -27.63 -11.60 5.78
N ASP A 209 -27.99 -12.72 5.17
CA ASP A 209 -29.37 -13.21 5.21
C ASP A 209 -29.72 -13.71 6.63
N ASP A 210 -28.76 -14.35 7.32
CA ASP A 210 -28.83 -14.68 8.74
C ASP A 210 -27.61 -14.09 9.49
N PRO A 211 -27.80 -13.00 10.26
CA PRO A 211 -26.72 -12.36 11.02
C PRO A 211 -26.07 -13.27 12.08
N THR A 212 -26.74 -14.37 12.48
CA THR A 212 -26.20 -15.33 13.48
C THR A 212 -25.32 -16.39 12.83
N MET A 213 -25.49 -16.63 11.53
CA MET A 213 -24.68 -17.53 10.71
C MET A 213 -24.04 -16.78 9.51
N PRO A 214 -23.14 -15.83 9.77
CA PRO A 214 -22.63 -14.95 8.73
C PRO A 214 -21.75 -15.70 7.71
N ILE A 215 -22.01 -15.46 6.42
CA ILE A 215 -21.27 -16.04 5.30
C ILE A 215 -20.11 -15.10 4.93
N TRP A 216 -20.39 -13.80 4.80
CA TRP A 216 -19.44 -12.81 4.32
C TRP A 216 -18.55 -12.25 5.43
N LEU A 217 -19.17 -11.83 6.55
CA LEU A 217 -18.50 -11.14 7.64
C LEU A 217 -18.36 -12.07 8.85
N GLN A 218 -17.33 -12.89 8.84
CA GLN A 218 -17.14 -13.95 9.84
C GLN A 218 -16.29 -13.49 11.03
N THR A 219 -16.49 -14.15 12.18
CA THR A 219 -15.64 -14.01 13.37
C THR A 219 -14.58 -15.09 13.36
N VAL A 220 -13.30 -14.68 13.49
CA VAL A 220 -12.17 -15.59 13.69
C VAL A 220 -11.78 -15.51 15.16
N ARG A 221 -12.06 -16.59 15.93
CA ARG A 221 -11.79 -16.65 17.37
C ARG A 221 -10.33 -16.29 17.68
N GLY A 222 -10.15 -15.36 18.61
CA GLY A 222 -8.83 -14.88 19.02
C GLY A 222 -8.10 -13.97 18.01
N LYS A 223 -8.64 -13.76 16.79
CA LYS A 223 -8.00 -12.94 15.74
C LYS A 223 -8.82 -11.72 15.33
N GLY A 224 -10.16 -11.74 15.52
CA GLY A 224 -11.03 -10.62 15.14
C GLY A 224 -12.05 -10.97 14.07
N TYR A 225 -12.14 -10.18 13.00
CA TYR A 225 -13.16 -10.31 11.96
C TYR A 225 -12.51 -10.39 10.57
N ILE A 226 -13.20 -11.06 9.65
CA ILE A 226 -12.75 -11.30 8.29
C ILE A 226 -13.90 -11.08 7.32
N LEU A 227 -13.65 -10.38 6.21
CA LEU A 227 -14.53 -10.38 5.05
C LEU A 227 -14.07 -11.48 4.07
N ARG A 228 -14.96 -12.37 3.68
CA ARG A 228 -14.71 -13.41 2.69
C ARG A 228 -15.50 -13.09 1.42
N PRO A 229 -14.93 -12.37 0.46
CA PRO A 229 -15.50 -12.37 -0.89
C PRO A 229 -15.33 -13.78 -1.49
N ASN A 230 -16.22 -14.16 -2.36
CA ASN A 230 -16.15 -15.45 -3.06
C ASN A 230 -14.85 -15.61 -3.81
#